data_0a0501c7fc08d1ab6c747bf6bfffc0a4
#
_entry.id   0a0501c7fc08d1ab6c747bf6bfffc0a4
#
_cell.length_a   1.000
_cell.length_b   1.000
_cell.length_c   1.000
_cell.angle_alpha   90.00
_cell.angle_beta   90.00
_cell.angle_gamma   90.00
#
_symmetry.space_group_name_H-M   'P 1'
#
loop_
_entity.id
_entity.type
_entity.pdbx_description
1 polymer ?
#
loop_
_entity_poly.entity_id
_entity_poly.type
_entity_poly.pdbx_seq_one_letter_code
_entity_poly.pdbx_strand_id
1 'polypeptide(L)'
;MKQMRKKKILIVDDSEMNRDILTGMLENEYEIVEAEDGEKAIEIMKEGRFGFSIVLLDITMPKLDGFGVLRVMQEQNWLKELPVIIISAETSNEYIGRAYEMGASDYFSRPFDARIVISRVRNTIALFERDYIDQVTGGYNRKAFIRQVARVLKERVTEEYILLFFNIKNFKAINELLGVGGGDKLLQWFYQRILRSKLDPVDTARIESDHFACLIEKKNLDFDYLTEFCDFSYGEEKRQMHIYSTCGVYYIQDETMSITSMIDRAKLAKEYITDEYLKPYTVFKNNMQDIYVDEMEICSEFEDGIAKQEFQVFYQPVVDAKTGKIASAEALVRWFHETKGFISPGQFLPALEKGGYISELDRYMVREVIECLEQRRKESRPAVPVSVNLSWMDFYDENMLEWIVSGLQCGGKEEEKMIRFEITETSLAAIGENHTRMLMHLRENGAKILLDDFGSGYSSFGMLQDYDFDILKIDISFVRNIGVNKKTESILRAIIDMAHQLGIRLVAEGAETEEQVAFLRENGCDYIQGYYYYKPMPQAEFLQLLEEGK
;
A
#
# COMPACT_ATOMS: atom_id res chain seq x y z
N MET A 1 6.53 -36.01 -0.03
CA MET A 1 7.45 -35.67 -1.13
C MET A 1 6.66 -35.77 -2.43
N LYS A 2 6.18 -34.65 -3.02
CA LYS A 2 5.64 -34.67 -4.41
C LYS A 2 6.78 -35.17 -5.29
N GLN A 3 6.56 -36.25 -6.04
CA GLN A 3 7.51 -36.74 -7.06
C GLN A 3 7.82 -35.56 -7.99
N MET A 4 9.07 -35.08 -8.00
CA MET A 4 9.48 -34.05 -8.97
C MET A 4 9.26 -34.64 -10.37
N ARG A 5 8.32 -34.05 -11.14
CA ARG A 5 8.14 -34.40 -12.56
C ARG A 5 9.47 -34.20 -13.27
N LYS A 6 9.88 -35.16 -14.09
CA LYS A 6 11.05 -34.98 -14.97
C LYS A 6 10.88 -33.73 -15.82
N LYS A 7 11.95 -32.95 -15.97
CA LYS A 7 11.96 -31.80 -16.86
C LYS A 7 11.83 -32.26 -18.31
N LYS A 8 11.11 -31.50 -19.14
CA LYS A 8 10.91 -31.84 -20.55
C LYS A 8 11.93 -31.16 -21.46
N ILE A 9 12.43 -31.89 -22.42
CA ILE A 9 13.33 -31.40 -23.48
C ILE A 9 12.66 -31.62 -24.83
N LEU A 10 12.70 -30.60 -25.70
CA LEU A 10 12.32 -30.73 -27.11
C LEU A 10 13.58 -30.98 -27.95
N ILE A 11 13.63 -32.10 -28.66
CA ILE A 11 14.70 -32.44 -29.62
C ILE A 11 14.15 -32.26 -31.01
N VAL A 12 14.82 -31.42 -31.81
CA VAL A 12 14.42 -31.06 -33.18
C VAL A 12 15.57 -31.42 -34.14
N ASP A 13 15.39 -32.47 -34.95
CA ASP A 13 16.39 -32.97 -35.90
C ASP A 13 15.64 -33.76 -36.95
N ASP A 14 15.99 -33.67 -38.24
CA ASP A 14 15.32 -34.39 -39.32
C ASP A 14 15.72 -35.88 -39.38
N SER A 15 16.87 -36.22 -38.82
CA SER A 15 17.37 -37.59 -38.75
C SER A 15 16.82 -38.32 -37.53
N GLU A 16 16.00 -39.37 -37.76
CA GLU A 16 15.52 -40.25 -36.71
C GLU A 16 16.66 -40.83 -35.87
N MET A 17 17.74 -41.25 -36.51
CA MET A 17 18.93 -41.79 -35.83
C MET A 17 19.55 -40.77 -34.84
N ASN A 18 19.59 -39.50 -35.20
CA ASN A 18 20.13 -38.47 -34.31
C ASN A 18 19.20 -38.24 -33.11
N ARG A 19 17.90 -38.19 -33.34
CA ARG A 19 16.90 -38.09 -32.26
C ARG A 19 17.01 -39.27 -31.29
N ASP A 20 17.13 -40.49 -31.80
CA ASP A 20 17.29 -41.70 -30.98
C ASP A 20 18.58 -41.66 -30.14
N ILE A 21 19.68 -41.21 -30.71
CA ILE A 21 20.96 -41.09 -30.01
C ILE A 21 20.83 -40.07 -28.84
N LEU A 22 20.27 -38.88 -29.09
CA LEU A 22 20.09 -37.85 -28.08
C LEU A 22 19.08 -38.25 -27.01
N THR A 23 18.00 -38.89 -27.42
CA THR A 23 16.98 -39.46 -26.51
C THR A 23 17.62 -40.49 -25.59
N GLY A 24 18.40 -41.45 -26.13
CA GLY A 24 19.10 -42.44 -25.32
C GLY A 24 20.09 -41.85 -24.30
N MET A 25 20.69 -40.70 -24.62
CA MET A 25 21.59 -39.98 -23.69
C MET A 25 20.83 -39.27 -22.56
N LEU A 26 19.61 -38.78 -22.81
CA LEU A 26 18.93 -37.78 -21.94
C LEU A 26 17.68 -38.38 -21.24
N GLU A 27 17.06 -39.45 -21.71
CA GLU A 27 15.81 -40.03 -21.19
C GLU A 27 15.85 -40.48 -19.74
N ASN A 28 17.05 -40.80 -19.22
CA ASN A 28 17.22 -41.14 -17.81
C ASN A 28 16.89 -39.99 -16.87
N GLU A 29 17.21 -38.74 -17.28
CA GLU A 29 17.06 -37.53 -16.46
C GLU A 29 15.85 -36.68 -16.88
N TYR A 30 15.45 -36.75 -18.15
CA TYR A 30 14.47 -35.86 -18.78
C TYR A 30 13.34 -36.62 -19.45
N GLU A 31 12.19 -35.96 -19.61
CA GLU A 31 11.12 -36.40 -20.51
C GLU A 31 11.37 -35.79 -21.89
N ILE A 32 11.43 -36.63 -22.93
CA ILE A 32 11.79 -36.21 -24.28
C ILE A 32 10.56 -36.07 -25.14
N VAL A 33 10.49 -34.99 -25.90
CA VAL A 33 9.55 -34.76 -26.99
C VAL A 33 10.36 -34.50 -28.27
N GLU A 34 9.95 -35.07 -29.37
CA GLU A 34 10.67 -35.02 -30.63
C GLU A 34 9.89 -34.28 -31.72
N ALA A 35 10.62 -33.56 -32.58
CA ALA A 35 10.11 -32.93 -33.77
C ALA A 35 11.07 -33.25 -34.96
N GLU A 36 10.49 -33.60 -36.10
CA GLU A 36 11.21 -34.02 -37.29
C GLU A 36 11.63 -32.86 -38.23
N ASP A 37 11.10 -31.67 -37.98
CA ASP A 37 11.43 -30.43 -38.70
C ASP A 37 11.06 -29.19 -37.88
N GLY A 38 11.49 -28.01 -38.37
CA GLY A 38 11.27 -26.74 -37.71
C GLY A 38 9.81 -26.30 -37.64
N GLU A 39 8.97 -26.66 -38.61
CA GLU A 39 7.54 -26.32 -38.60
C GLU A 39 6.83 -27.09 -37.48
N LYS A 40 7.13 -28.36 -37.33
CA LYS A 40 6.60 -29.22 -36.28
C LYS A 40 7.08 -28.76 -34.91
N ALA A 41 8.33 -28.32 -34.78
CA ALA A 41 8.87 -27.74 -33.55
C ALA A 41 8.11 -26.47 -33.14
N ILE A 42 7.84 -25.57 -34.09
CA ILE A 42 7.04 -24.35 -33.82
C ILE A 42 5.61 -24.69 -33.40
N GLU A 43 4.96 -25.68 -34.04
CA GLU A 43 3.62 -26.14 -33.66
C GLU A 43 3.61 -26.62 -32.20
N ILE A 44 4.52 -27.53 -31.84
CA ILE A 44 4.66 -28.07 -30.48
C ILE A 44 4.94 -26.95 -29.47
N MET A 45 5.82 -26.00 -29.81
CA MET A 45 6.13 -24.89 -28.92
C MET A 45 4.96 -23.89 -28.77
N LYS A 46 4.14 -23.66 -29.78
CA LYS A 46 2.93 -22.83 -29.68
C LYS A 46 1.93 -23.41 -28.67
N GLU A 47 1.78 -24.73 -28.65
CA GLU A 47 0.84 -25.38 -27.75
C GLU A 47 1.36 -25.53 -26.32
N GLY A 48 2.66 -25.75 -26.14
CA GLY A 48 3.22 -26.17 -24.87
C GLY A 48 4.62 -25.65 -24.49
N ARG A 49 5.10 -24.52 -25.03
CA ARG A 49 6.50 -24.05 -24.78
C ARG A 49 6.86 -23.89 -23.29
N PHE A 50 5.91 -23.51 -22.46
CA PHE A 50 6.13 -23.37 -21.02
C PHE A 50 6.38 -24.71 -20.29
N GLY A 51 6.12 -25.82 -20.95
CA GLY A 51 6.41 -27.16 -20.42
C GLY A 51 7.86 -27.59 -20.63
N PHE A 52 8.57 -26.98 -21.59
CA PHE A 52 9.95 -27.36 -21.91
C PHE A 52 10.97 -26.57 -21.09
N SER A 53 12.06 -27.25 -20.71
CA SER A 53 13.20 -26.64 -20.01
C SER A 53 14.31 -26.20 -20.95
N ILE A 54 14.37 -26.81 -22.15
CA ILE A 54 15.35 -26.50 -23.20
C ILE A 54 14.91 -27.09 -24.54
N VAL A 55 15.35 -26.48 -25.63
CA VAL A 55 15.25 -27.02 -26.99
C VAL A 55 16.65 -27.38 -27.49
N LEU A 56 16.81 -28.57 -28.01
CA LEU A 56 17.97 -29.00 -28.77
C LEU A 56 17.58 -28.95 -30.26
N LEU A 57 18.23 -28.08 -31.05
CA LEU A 57 17.78 -27.69 -32.37
C LEU A 57 18.87 -27.90 -33.42
N ASP A 58 18.61 -28.78 -34.37
CA ASP A 58 19.47 -28.89 -35.56
C ASP A 58 19.30 -27.68 -36.50
N ILE A 59 20.38 -27.28 -37.16
CA ILE A 59 20.35 -26.19 -38.15
C ILE A 59 19.79 -26.67 -39.46
N THR A 60 20.23 -27.84 -39.93
CA THR A 60 19.98 -28.31 -41.30
C THR A 60 18.79 -29.25 -41.34
N MET A 61 17.62 -28.71 -41.61
CA MET A 61 16.36 -29.46 -41.65
C MET A 61 15.50 -29.04 -42.85
N PRO A 62 14.66 -29.93 -43.39
CA PRO A 62 13.70 -29.57 -44.43
C PRO A 62 12.61 -28.63 -43.93
N LYS A 63 11.87 -27.99 -44.83
CA LYS A 63 10.77 -27.04 -44.61
C LYS A 63 11.23 -25.77 -43.92
N LEU A 64 11.46 -25.78 -42.61
CA LEU A 64 11.96 -24.67 -41.79
C LEU A 64 13.29 -25.11 -41.14
N ASP A 65 14.39 -24.42 -41.49
CA ASP A 65 15.70 -24.69 -40.89
C ASP A 65 15.83 -24.16 -39.47
N GLY A 66 16.87 -24.54 -38.75
CA GLY A 66 17.07 -24.12 -37.34
C GLY A 66 17.21 -22.61 -37.18
N PHE A 67 17.79 -21.90 -38.15
CA PHE A 67 17.82 -20.44 -38.09
C PHE A 67 16.45 -19.81 -38.29
N GLY A 68 15.59 -20.42 -39.12
CA GLY A 68 14.20 -20.04 -39.28
C GLY A 68 13.43 -20.21 -37.98
N VAL A 69 13.63 -21.33 -37.25
CA VAL A 69 13.04 -21.56 -35.93
C VAL A 69 13.51 -20.49 -34.93
N LEU A 70 14.83 -20.21 -34.83
CA LEU A 70 15.34 -19.17 -33.92
C LEU A 70 14.76 -17.79 -34.25
N ARG A 71 14.58 -17.44 -35.52
CA ARG A 71 13.97 -16.18 -35.94
C ARG A 71 12.55 -16.07 -35.44
N VAL A 72 11.72 -17.11 -35.61
CA VAL A 72 10.36 -17.13 -35.10
C VAL A 72 10.35 -17.01 -33.55
N MET A 73 11.26 -17.72 -32.88
CA MET A 73 11.38 -17.64 -31.42
C MET A 73 11.79 -16.25 -30.94
N GLN A 74 12.66 -15.55 -31.69
CA GLN A 74 13.10 -14.18 -31.41
C GLN A 74 11.95 -13.18 -31.62
N GLU A 75 11.25 -13.24 -32.76
CA GLU A 75 10.10 -12.39 -33.07
C GLU A 75 8.96 -12.53 -32.05
N GLN A 76 8.76 -13.74 -31.54
CA GLN A 76 7.75 -14.06 -30.53
C GLN A 76 8.27 -13.88 -29.08
N ASN A 77 9.52 -13.42 -28.88
CA ASN A 77 10.20 -13.32 -27.58
C ASN A 77 10.32 -14.65 -26.80
N TRP A 78 10.20 -15.80 -27.44
CA TRP A 78 10.27 -17.11 -26.76
C TRP A 78 11.68 -17.44 -26.25
N LEU A 79 12.74 -16.91 -26.85
CA LEU A 79 14.13 -17.10 -26.40
C LEU A 79 14.38 -16.56 -24.99
N LYS A 80 13.56 -15.60 -24.51
CA LYS A 80 13.60 -15.13 -23.12
C LYS A 80 13.01 -16.13 -22.13
N GLU A 81 12.23 -17.10 -22.64
CA GLU A 81 11.47 -18.04 -21.81
C GLU A 81 11.98 -19.48 -21.94
N LEU A 82 12.65 -19.80 -23.04
CA LEU A 82 13.06 -21.16 -23.38
C LEU A 82 14.46 -21.14 -24.04
N PRO A 83 15.50 -21.64 -23.35
CA PRO A 83 16.84 -21.71 -23.90
C PRO A 83 16.93 -22.71 -25.05
N VAL A 84 17.79 -22.39 -26.01
CA VAL A 84 18.03 -23.22 -27.19
C VAL A 84 19.51 -23.57 -27.28
N ILE A 85 19.82 -24.84 -27.40
CA ILE A 85 21.15 -25.31 -27.80
C ILE A 85 21.08 -25.73 -29.25
N ILE A 86 21.95 -25.15 -30.05
CA ILE A 86 22.12 -25.54 -31.46
C ILE A 86 22.94 -26.79 -31.55
N ILE A 87 22.52 -27.71 -32.43
CA ILE A 87 23.22 -28.93 -32.78
C ILE A 87 23.57 -28.86 -34.28
N SER A 88 24.81 -29.11 -34.67
CA SER A 88 25.15 -29.10 -36.08
C SER A 88 26.37 -29.95 -36.38
N ALA A 89 26.47 -30.46 -37.61
CA ALA A 89 27.71 -31.02 -38.17
C ALA A 89 28.70 -29.92 -38.62
N GLU A 90 28.21 -28.69 -38.83
CA GLU A 90 29.02 -27.55 -39.27
C GLU A 90 29.77 -26.97 -38.04
N THR A 91 31.08 -26.75 -38.22
CA THR A 91 31.95 -26.29 -37.13
C THR A 91 32.60 -24.94 -37.43
N SER A 92 32.19 -24.27 -38.51
CA SER A 92 32.77 -22.97 -38.85
C SER A 92 32.40 -21.89 -37.84
N ASN A 93 33.36 -21.02 -37.53
CA ASN A 93 33.14 -19.90 -36.58
C ASN A 93 32.03 -18.96 -37.04
N GLU A 94 31.76 -18.87 -38.32
CA GLU A 94 30.70 -18.03 -38.89
C GLU A 94 29.32 -18.56 -38.52
N TYR A 95 29.07 -19.86 -38.63
CA TYR A 95 27.80 -20.49 -38.25
C TYR A 95 27.58 -20.43 -36.74
N ILE A 96 28.62 -20.67 -35.96
CA ILE A 96 28.56 -20.60 -34.49
C ILE A 96 28.25 -19.16 -34.06
N GLY A 97 28.94 -18.16 -34.62
CA GLY A 97 28.70 -16.74 -34.33
C GLY A 97 27.26 -16.32 -34.64
N ARG A 98 26.76 -16.71 -35.82
CA ARG A 98 25.38 -16.42 -36.23
C ARG A 98 24.34 -17.05 -35.29
N ALA A 99 24.57 -18.27 -34.82
CA ALA A 99 23.67 -18.91 -33.85
C ALA A 99 23.55 -18.11 -32.54
N TYR A 100 24.69 -17.65 -32.00
CA TYR A 100 24.70 -16.81 -30.79
C TYR A 100 24.08 -15.43 -31.02
N GLU A 101 24.34 -14.78 -32.15
CA GLU A 101 23.73 -13.51 -32.52
C GLU A 101 22.20 -13.61 -32.63
N MET A 102 21.69 -14.76 -33.07
CA MET A 102 20.25 -15.04 -33.10
C MET A 102 19.66 -15.50 -31.77
N GLY A 103 20.46 -15.55 -30.69
CA GLY A 103 20.00 -15.81 -29.35
C GLY A 103 20.04 -17.27 -28.89
N ALA A 104 20.79 -18.14 -29.56
CA ALA A 104 21.07 -19.47 -29.04
C ALA A 104 21.85 -19.39 -27.73
N SER A 105 21.50 -20.23 -26.77
CA SER A 105 22.13 -20.25 -25.45
C SER A 105 23.46 -20.99 -25.44
N ASP A 106 23.60 -22.00 -26.28
CA ASP A 106 24.83 -22.77 -26.46
C ASP A 106 24.83 -23.47 -27.82
N TYR A 107 25.97 -24.09 -28.15
CA TYR A 107 26.21 -24.79 -29.41
C TYR A 107 27.05 -26.03 -29.17
N PHE A 108 26.74 -27.18 -29.81
CA PHE A 108 27.63 -28.31 -29.86
C PHE A 108 27.61 -29.03 -31.24
N SER A 109 28.77 -29.57 -31.60
CA SER A 109 28.97 -30.22 -32.88
C SER A 109 28.83 -31.73 -32.78
N ARG A 110 28.55 -32.35 -33.93
CA ARG A 110 28.63 -33.79 -34.14
C ARG A 110 30.09 -34.20 -34.43
N PRO A 111 30.56 -35.41 -34.02
CA PRO A 111 29.80 -36.47 -33.31
C PRO A 111 29.57 -36.18 -31.82
N PHE A 112 28.49 -36.73 -31.26
CA PHE A 112 28.08 -36.49 -29.87
C PHE A 112 28.96 -37.25 -28.87
N ASP A 113 29.51 -36.54 -27.87
CA ASP A 113 30.01 -37.15 -26.65
C ASP A 113 28.91 -37.02 -25.56
N ALA A 114 28.41 -38.14 -25.05
CA ALA A 114 27.31 -38.15 -24.11
C ALA A 114 27.59 -37.32 -22.86
N ARG A 115 28.85 -37.30 -22.37
CA ARG A 115 29.22 -36.54 -21.16
C ARG A 115 29.15 -35.03 -21.42
N ILE A 116 29.56 -34.61 -22.62
CA ILE A 116 29.53 -33.20 -23.03
C ILE A 116 28.09 -32.75 -23.23
N VAL A 117 27.26 -33.53 -23.95
CA VAL A 117 25.83 -33.21 -24.17
C VAL A 117 25.09 -33.07 -22.85
N ILE A 118 25.16 -34.08 -21.97
CA ILE A 118 24.46 -34.07 -20.66
C ILE A 118 24.94 -32.88 -19.81
N SER A 119 26.26 -32.61 -19.76
CA SER A 119 26.81 -31.49 -18.99
C SER A 119 26.33 -30.13 -19.50
N ARG A 120 26.34 -29.90 -20.83
CA ARG A 120 25.90 -28.62 -21.43
C ARG A 120 24.41 -28.41 -21.26
N VAL A 121 23.59 -29.43 -21.51
CA VAL A 121 22.16 -29.38 -21.28
C VAL A 121 21.85 -29.03 -19.83
N ARG A 122 22.50 -29.73 -18.87
CA ARG A 122 22.31 -29.48 -17.43
C ARG A 122 22.74 -28.05 -17.05
N ASN A 123 23.92 -27.60 -17.53
CA ASN A 123 24.44 -26.28 -17.22
C ASN A 123 23.60 -25.16 -17.83
N THR A 124 23.16 -25.31 -19.08
CA THR A 124 22.29 -24.33 -19.74
C THR A 124 20.95 -24.19 -19.02
N ILE A 125 20.33 -25.32 -18.66
CA ILE A 125 19.10 -25.31 -17.84
C ILE A 125 19.36 -24.63 -16.50
N ALA A 126 20.44 -24.98 -15.79
CA ALA A 126 20.76 -24.44 -14.48
C ALA A 126 21.05 -22.91 -14.53
N LEU A 127 21.78 -22.45 -15.56
CA LEU A 127 22.05 -21.02 -15.76
C LEU A 127 20.75 -20.26 -16.05
N PHE A 128 19.90 -20.83 -16.91
CA PHE A 128 18.62 -20.22 -17.27
C PHE A 128 17.66 -20.18 -16.05
N GLU A 129 17.64 -21.23 -15.24
CA GLU A 129 16.82 -21.30 -14.04
C GLU A 129 17.29 -20.34 -12.93
N ARG A 130 18.59 -19.99 -12.86
CA ARG A 130 19.09 -18.96 -11.92
C ARG A 130 18.37 -17.63 -12.10
N ASP A 131 17.96 -17.29 -13.31
CA ASP A 131 17.17 -16.08 -13.57
C ASP A 131 15.76 -16.12 -13.01
N TYR A 132 15.29 -17.28 -12.57
CA TYR A 132 13.94 -17.52 -12.04
C TYR A 132 13.89 -17.78 -10.54
N ILE A 133 15.06 -17.88 -9.90
CA ILE A 133 15.16 -18.14 -8.45
C ILE A 133 15.52 -16.85 -7.71
N ASP A 134 14.81 -16.56 -6.64
CA ASP A 134 15.18 -15.53 -5.68
C ASP A 134 16.36 -16.00 -4.81
N GLN A 135 17.45 -15.25 -4.82
CA GLN A 135 18.70 -15.64 -4.19
C GLN A 135 18.62 -15.69 -2.66
N VAL A 136 17.67 -14.97 -2.06
CA VAL A 136 17.47 -14.93 -0.60
C VAL A 136 16.62 -16.10 -0.14
N THR A 137 15.44 -16.28 -0.73
CA THR A 137 14.48 -17.31 -0.28
C THR A 137 14.76 -18.70 -0.85
N GLY A 138 15.51 -18.79 -1.95
CA GLY A 138 15.68 -20.02 -2.74
C GLY A 138 14.42 -20.46 -3.47
N GLY A 139 13.34 -19.68 -3.41
CA GLY A 139 12.09 -19.90 -4.10
C GLY A 139 12.01 -19.17 -5.43
N TYR A 140 10.86 -19.17 -6.05
CA TYR A 140 10.64 -18.42 -7.28
C TYR A 140 10.70 -16.91 -7.06
N ASN A 141 11.23 -16.20 -8.08
CA ASN A 141 11.14 -14.76 -8.19
C ASN A 141 9.91 -14.34 -9.02
N ARG A 142 9.73 -13.01 -9.21
CA ARG A 142 8.62 -12.44 -10.00
C ARG A 142 8.51 -13.04 -11.41
N LYS A 143 9.65 -13.21 -12.11
CA LYS A 143 9.66 -13.74 -13.49
C LYS A 143 9.12 -15.18 -13.53
N ALA A 144 9.61 -16.02 -12.62
CA ALA A 144 9.14 -17.40 -12.51
C ALA A 144 7.65 -17.47 -12.19
N PHE A 145 7.18 -16.67 -11.24
CA PHE A 145 5.78 -16.64 -10.84
C PHE A 145 4.86 -16.30 -12.02
N ILE A 146 5.17 -15.23 -12.76
CA ILE A 146 4.39 -14.85 -13.95
C ILE A 146 4.30 -16.00 -14.95
N ARG A 147 5.44 -16.66 -15.19
CA ARG A 147 5.49 -17.81 -16.11
C ARG A 147 4.65 -19.00 -15.64
N GLN A 148 4.77 -19.37 -14.37
CA GLN A 148 4.06 -20.51 -13.81
C GLN A 148 2.56 -20.28 -13.73
N VAL A 149 2.14 -19.09 -13.26
CA VAL A 149 0.73 -18.69 -13.21
C VAL A 149 0.11 -18.70 -14.62
N ALA A 150 0.80 -18.14 -15.62
CA ALA A 150 0.33 -18.16 -17.00
C ALA A 150 0.11 -19.59 -17.53
N ARG A 151 0.98 -20.54 -17.13
CA ARG A 151 0.81 -21.95 -17.48
C ARG A 151 -0.42 -22.57 -16.81
N VAL A 152 -0.60 -22.34 -15.51
CA VAL A 152 -1.71 -22.88 -14.74
C VAL A 152 -3.05 -22.38 -15.30
N LEU A 153 -3.16 -21.07 -15.54
CA LEU A 153 -4.39 -20.44 -16.03
C LEU A 153 -4.74 -20.85 -17.48
N LYS A 154 -3.76 -21.28 -18.28
CA LYS A 154 -3.97 -21.79 -19.64
C LYS A 154 -4.54 -23.22 -19.67
N GLU A 155 -4.21 -24.01 -18.65
CA GLU A 155 -4.57 -25.43 -18.58
C GLU A 155 -5.86 -25.68 -17.77
N ARG A 156 -6.38 -24.69 -17.04
CA ARG A 156 -7.49 -24.84 -16.09
C ARG A 156 -8.44 -23.66 -16.13
N VAL A 157 -9.62 -23.83 -15.52
CA VAL A 157 -10.64 -22.78 -15.40
C VAL A 157 -10.12 -21.65 -14.51
N THR A 158 -9.97 -20.47 -15.06
CA THR A 158 -9.33 -19.30 -14.44
C THR A 158 -10.07 -18.81 -13.19
N GLU A 159 -11.41 -18.86 -13.20
CA GLU A 159 -12.29 -18.40 -12.11
C GLU A 159 -12.16 -19.22 -10.81
N GLU A 160 -11.47 -20.36 -10.84
CA GLU A 160 -11.21 -21.20 -9.67
C GLU A 160 -9.99 -20.73 -8.87
N TYR A 161 -9.28 -19.68 -9.34
CA TYR A 161 -8.04 -19.23 -8.74
C TYR A 161 -8.15 -17.84 -8.12
N ILE A 162 -7.34 -17.65 -7.09
CA ILE A 162 -7.17 -16.39 -6.36
C ILE A 162 -5.68 -16.08 -6.30
N LEU A 163 -5.33 -14.83 -6.55
CA LEU A 163 -3.99 -14.30 -6.34
C LEU A 163 -3.96 -13.53 -5.02
N LEU A 164 -3.04 -13.91 -4.15
CA LEU A 164 -2.75 -13.25 -2.87
C LEU A 164 -1.44 -12.50 -2.98
N PHE A 165 -1.40 -11.28 -2.41
CA PHE A 165 -0.20 -10.47 -2.34
C PHE A 165 0.08 -10.10 -0.88
N PHE A 166 1.16 -10.64 -0.32
CA PHE A 166 1.56 -10.44 1.07
C PHE A 166 2.65 -9.39 1.21
N ASN A 167 2.62 -8.66 2.31
CA ASN A 167 3.68 -7.77 2.77
C ASN A 167 3.96 -8.01 4.25
N ILE A 168 5.23 -8.07 4.66
CA ILE A 168 5.63 -8.16 6.07
C ILE A 168 5.64 -6.76 6.67
N LYS A 169 4.82 -6.54 7.72
CA LYS A 169 4.78 -5.24 8.38
C LYS A 169 6.10 -4.88 9.07
N ASN A 170 6.47 -3.61 8.94
CA ASN A 170 7.65 -3.03 9.59
C ASN A 170 8.96 -3.79 9.27
N PHE A 171 9.05 -4.43 8.09
CA PHE A 171 10.20 -5.25 7.72
C PHE A 171 11.53 -4.48 7.83
N LYS A 172 11.56 -3.19 7.48
CA LYS A 172 12.77 -2.36 7.58
C LYS A 172 13.26 -2.27 9.03
N ALA A 173 12.39 -1.94 9.98
CA ALA A 173 12.72 -1.85 11.40
C ALA A 173 13.12 -3.22 11.97
N ILE A 174 12.41 -4.28 11.58
CA ILE A 174 12.73 -5.66 11.97
C ILE A 174 14.11 -6.06 11.43
N ASN A 175 14.44 -5.71 10.20
CA ASN A 175 15.72 -6.01 9.59
C ASN A 175 16.88 -5.28 10.29
N GLU A 176 16.68 -4.02 10.68
CA GLU A 176 17.65 -3.27 11.50
C GLU A 176 17.86 -3.93 12.87
N LEU A 177 16.80 -4.38 13.53
CA LEU A 177 16.83 -5.05 14.83
C LEU A 177 17.52 -6.43 14.76
N LEU A 178 17.26 -7.20 13.71
CA LEU A 178 17.81 -8.54 13.53
C LEU A 178 19.28 -8.54 13.06
N GLY A 179 19.78 -7.40 12.58
CA GLY A 179 21.13 -7.25 12.04
C GLY A 179 21.37 -7.97 10.71
N VAL A 180 22.63 -7.96 10.26
CA VAL A 180 23.04 -8.54 8.96
C VAL A 180 22.65 -10.01 8.86
N GLY A 181 21.86 -10.35 7.82
CA GLY A 181 21.38 -11.71 7.55
C GLY A 181 20.17 -12.16 8.38
N GLY A 182 19.73 -11.38 9.38
CA GLY A 182 18.52 -11.69 10.14
C GLY A 182 17.26 -11.51 9.31
N GLY A 183 17.17 -10.42 8.56
CA GLY A 183 16.08 -10.17 7.61
C GLY A 183 15.98 -11.23 6.52
N ASP A 184 17.11 -11.71 5.99
CA ASP A 184 17.12 -12.81 5.00
C ASP A 184 16.53 -14.10 5.57
N LYS A 185 16.85 -14.44 6.82
CA LYS A 185 16.26 -15.59 7.52
C LYS A 185 14.75 -15.43 7.72
N LEU A 186 14.29 -14.22 8.04
CA LEU A 186 12.88 -13.93 8.16
C LEU A 186 12.16 -14.12 6.81
N LEU A 187 12.72 -13.60 5.71
CA LEU A 187 12.18 -13.76 4.37
C LEU A 187 12.10 -15.23 3.95
N GLN A 188 13.17 -16.01 4.21
CA GLN A 188 13.19 -17.45 3.96
C GLN A 188 12.12 -18.19 4.77
N TRP A 189 12.00 -17.87 6.06
CA TRP A 189 11.02 -18.46 6.95
C TRP A 189 9.58 -18.12 6.51
N PHE A 190 9.32 -16.86 6.16
CA PHE A 190 7.98 -16.43 5.71
C PHE A 190 7.59 -17.11 4.40
N TYR A 191 8.50 -17.22 3.44
CA TYR A 191 8.30 -17.99 2.22
C TYR A 191 7.91 -19.44 2.50
N GLN A 192 8.66 -20.12 3.38
CA GLN A 192 8.38 -21.51 3.77
C GLN A 192 7.06 -21.65 4.53
N ARG A 193 6.68 -20.65 5.30
CA ARG A 193 5.39 -20.61 5.99
C ARG A 193 4.22 -20.56 5.00
N ILE A 194 4.30 -19.72 3.98
CA ILE A 194 3.27 -19.68 2.91
C ILE A 194 3.18 -21.05 2.24
N LEU A 195 4.30 -21.62 1.82
CA LEU A 195 4.34 -22.91 1.14
C LEU A 195 3.71 -24.08 1.93
N ARG A 196 3.83 -24.04 3.27
CA ARG A 196 3.33 -25.09 4.16
C ARG A 196 1.98 -24.75 4.79
N SER A 197 1.38 -23.64 4.38
CA SER A 197 0.10 -23.17 4.93
C SER A 197 -1.08 -24.03 4.49
N LYS A 198 -2.20 -23.86 5.18
CA LYS A 198 -3.49 -24.43 4.81
C LYS A 198 -4.02 -23.90 3.46
N LEU A 199 -3.46 -22.79 2.96
CA LEU A 199 -3.80 -22.22 1.66
C LEU A 199 -3.43 -23.17 0.51
N ASP A 200 -2.57 -24.18 0.75
CA ASP A 200 -2.08 -25.17 -0.23
C ASP A 200 -1.75 -24.51 -1.59
N PRO A 201 -0.76 -23.59 -1.60
CA PRO A 201 -0.51 -22.77 -2.77
C PRO A 201 -0.13 -23.61 -3.99
N VAL A 202 -0.72 -23.26 -5.13
CA VAL A 202 -0.36 -23.81 -6.44
C VAL A 202 1.02 -23.32 -6.83
N ASP A 203 1.29 -22.04 -6.54
CA ASP A 203 2.60 -21.41 -6.74
C ASP A 203 2.81 -20.25 -5.77
N THR A 204 4.08 -19.94 -5.45
CA THR A 204 4.47 -18.87 -4.53
C THR A 204 5.80 -18.29 -4.96
N ALA A 205 5.94 -16.96 -4.93
CA ALA A 205 7.18 -16.27 -5.24
C ALA A 205 7.41 -15.07 -4.33
N ARG A 206 8.67 -14.71 -4.17
CA ARG A 206 9.05 -13.38 -3.70
C ARG A 206 9.08 -12.43 -4.89
N ILE A 207 8.31 -11.36 -4.81
CA ILE A 207 8.15 -10.40 -5.91
C ILE A 207 9.24 -9.35 -5.86
N GLU A 208 9.40 -8.72 -4.69
CA GLU A 208 10.42 -7.69 -4.40
C GLU A 208 10.49 -7.47 -2.89
N SER A 209 11.64 -7.05 -2.34
CA SER A 209 11.80 -6.71 -0.93
C SER A 209 11.16 -7.73 0.03
N ASP A 210 10.13 -7.35 0.76
CA ASP A 210 9.33 -8.14 1.71
C ASP A 210 7.95 -8.55 1.15
N HIS A 211 7.78 -8.42 -0.16
CA HIS A 211 6.54 -8.73 -0.87
C HIS A 211 6.56 -10.13 -1.48
N PHE A 212 5.48 -10.87 -1.27
CA PHE A 212 5.29 -12.22 -1.79
C PHE A 212 3.96 -12.31 -2.54
N ALA A 213 3.95 -13.06 -3.65
CA ALA A 213 2.72 -13.41 -4.34
C ALA A 213 2.48 -14.92 -4.25
N CYS A 214 1.20 -15.29 -4.19
CA CYS A 214 0.78 -16.66 -4.05
C CYS A 214 -0.47 -16.90 -4.89
N LEU A 215 -0.48 -17.96 -5.72
CA LEU A 215 -1.64 -18.45 -6.43
C LEU A 215 -2.23 -19.61 -5.66
N ILE A 216 -3.50 -19.52 -5.32
CA ILE A 216 -4.25 -20.58 -4.63
C ILE A 216 -5.51 -20.97 -5.39
N GLU A 217 -6.03 -22.18 -5.17
CA GLU A 217 -7.38 -22.50 -5.57
C GLU A 217 -8.39 -21.80 -4.64
N LYS A 218 -9.48 -21.27 -5.20
CA LYS A 218 -10.51 -20.50 -4.47
C LYS A 218 -11.07 -21.24 -3.24
N LYS A 219 -11.20 -22.57 -3.32
CA LYS A 219 -11.66 -23.41 -2.21
C LYS A 219 -10.72 -23.44 -0.99
N ASN A 220 -9.45 -23.07 -1.20
CA ASN A 220 -8.40 -23.07 -0.17
C ASN A 220 -8.24 -21.72 0.51
N LEU A 221 -9.03 -20.70 0.11
CA LEU A 221 -8.97 -19.38 0.77
C LEU A 221 -9.50 -19.50 2.20
N ASP A 222 -8.62 -19.17 3.14
CA ASP A 222 -8.92 -19.15 4.58
C ASP A 222 -8.60 -17.74 5.11
N PHE A 223 -9.64 -16.95 5.39
CA PHE A 223 -9.50 -15.61 5.91
C PHE A 223 -8.97 -15.58 7.35
N ASP A 224 -9.27 -16.61 8.15
CA ASP A 224 -8.77 -16.72 9.52
C ASP A 224 -7.23 -16.87 9.49
N TYR A 225 -6.70 -17.65 8.54
CA TYR A 225 -5.25 -17.74 8.32
C TYR A 225 -4.61 -16.39 7.98
N LEU A 226 -5.32 -15.53 7.22
CA LEU A 226 -4.80 -14.20 6.85
C LEU A 226 -4.77 -13.22 8.02
N THR A 227 -5.54 -13.48 9.09
CA THR A 227 -5.56 -12.65 10.31
C THR A 227 -4.57 -13.12 11.37
N GLU A 228 -3.99 -14.33 11.23
CA GLU A 228 -3.05 -14.87 12.20
C GLU A 228 -1.69 -14.16 12.16
N PHE A 229 -1.24 -13.63 13.28
CA PHE A 229 0.17 -13.29 13.46
C PHE A 229 1.01 -14.57 13.61
N CYS A 230 2.32 -14.46 13.40
CA CYS A 230 3.21 -15.61 13.36
C CYS A 230 4.43 -15.38 14.21
N ASP A 231 4.82 -16.44 14.94
CA ASP A 231 6.00 -16.42 15.78
C ASP A 231 7.24 -16.80 14.98
N PHE A 232 8.13 -15.86 14.78
CA PHE A 232 9.45 -16.08 14.19
C PHE A 232 10.50 -16.24 15.28
N SER A 233 11.24 -17.36 15.27
CA SER A 233 12.33 -17.60 16.22
C SER A 233 13.67 -17.15 15.64
N TYR A 234 14.40 -16.29 16.35
CA TYR A 234 15.68 -15.75 15.91
C TYR A 234 16.76 -15.79 17.00
N GLY A 235 18.03 -15.68 16.58
CA GLY A 235 19.19 -15.71 17.49
C GLY A 235 19.51 -17.10 18.06
N GLU A 236 20.65 -17.20 18.75
CA GLU A 236 21.09 -18.46 19.41
C GLU A 236 20.17 -18.84 20.57
N GLU A 237 19.61 -17.85 21.26
CA GLU A 237 18.68 -18.01 22.38
C GLU A 237 17.25 -18.35 21.94
N LYS A 238 16.99 -18.46 20.62
CA LYS A 238 15.65 -18.71 20.04
C LYS A 238 14.58 -17.74 20.58
N ARG A 239 14.93 -16.46 20.66
CA ARG A 239 13.95 -15.42 20.99
C ARG A 239 12.83 -15.45 19.98
N GLN A 240 11.60 -15.17 20.41
CA GLN A 240 10.42 -15.12 19.55
C GLN A 240 10.05 -13.68 19.24
N MET A 241 9.62 -13.45 18.01
CA MET A 241 9.09 -12.18 17.52
C MET A 241 7.78 -12.45 16.82
N HIS A 242 6.74 -11.67 17.17
CA HIS A 242 5.47 -11.71 16.45
C HIS A 242 5.60 -10.98 15.12
N ILE A 243 5.35 -11.69 14.03
CA ILE A 243 5.39 -11.15 12.68
C ILE A 243 3.96 -10.97 12.17
N TYR A 244 3.63 -9.75 11.81
CA TYR A 244 2.37 -9.39 11.18
C TYR A 244 2.57 -9.27 9.67
N SER A 245 1.59 -9.69 8.90
CA SER A 245 1.60 -9.53 7.45
C SER A 245 0.25 -9.00 6.96
N THR A 246 0.27 -8.12 5.99
CA THR A 246 -0.92 -7.66 5.29
C THR A 246 -1.08 -8.41 3.98
N CYS A 247 -2.33 -8.60 3.53
CA CYS A 247 -2.63 -9.37 2.34
C CYS A 247 -3.68 -8.70 1.44
N GLY A 248 -3.33 -8.44 0.19
CA GLY A 248 -4.30 -8.10 -0.84
C GLY A 248 -4.80 -9.37 -1.56
N VAL A 249 -6.09 -9.46 -1.77
CA VAL A 249 -6.77 -10.62 -2.37
C VAL A 249 -7.39 -10.23 -3.71
N TYR A 250 -7.01 -10.91 -4.78
CA TYR A 250 -7.59 -10.71 -6.10
C TYR A 250 -8.22 -11.99 -6.62
N TYR A 251 -9.55 -12.00 -6.83
CA TYR A 251 -10.27 -13.06 -7.52
C TYR A 251 -10.05 -12.93 -9.02
N ILE A 252 -9.44 -13.95 -9.64
CA ILE A 252 -9.17 -13.93 -11.08
C ILE A 252 -10.48 -14.15 -11.83
N GLN A 253 -10.88 -13.18 -12.67
CA GLN A 253 -12.15 -13.19 -13.41
C GLN A 253 -11.95 -13.05 -14.92
N ASP A 254 -10.81 -12.54 -15.36
CA ASP A 254 -10.54 -12.21 -16.76
C ASP A 254 -9.29 -12.95 -17.24
N GLU A 255 -9.47 -13.89 -18.14
CA GLU A 255 -8.41 -14.70 -18.76
C GLU A 255 -7.49 -13.92 -19.67
N THR A 256 -7.96 -12.78 -20.18
CA THR A 256 -7.20 -11.93 -21.12
C THR A 256 -6.23 -11.00 -20.41
N MET A 257 -6.41 -10.82 -19.10
CA MET A 257 -5.58 -9.93 -18.29
C MET A 257 -4.16 -10.46 -18.10
N SER A 258 -3.17 -9.59 -18.18
CA SER A 258 -1.79 -9.95 -17.89
C SER A 258 -1.61 -10.35 -16.41
N ILE A 259 -0.76 -11.33 -16.14
CA ILE A 259 -0.45 -11.75 -14.77
C ILE A 259 0.14 -10.58 -13.96
N THR A 260 0.90 -9.70 -14.59
CA THR A 260 1.40 -8.48 -13.96
C THR A 260 0.26 -7.61 -13.44
N SER A 261 -0.76 -7.35 -14.27
CA SER A 261 -1.93 -6.58 -13.85
C SER A 261 -2.73 -7.26 -12.74
N MET A 262 -2.77 -8.61 -12.71
CA MET A 262 -3.39 -9.35 -11.61
C MET A 262 -2.63 -9.14 -10.28
N ILE A 263 -1.28 -9.18 -10.34
CA ILE A 263 -0.40 -8.89 -9.19
C ILE A 263 -0.63 -7.45 -8.71
N ASP A 264 -0.66 -6.49 -9.64
CA ASP A 264 -0.84 -5.08 -9.32
C ASP A 264 -2.22 -4.81 -8.67
N ARG A 265 -3.28 -5.51 -9.10
CA ARG A 265 -4.62 -5.45 -8.46
C ARG A 265 -4.62 -6.02 -7.04
N ALA A 266 -3.93 -7.14 -6.81
CA ALA A 266 -3.80 -7.67 -5.46
C ALA A 266 -2.93 -6.75 -4.58
N LYS A 267 -1.85 -6.17 -5.13
CA LYS A 267 -1.03 -5.16 -4.46
C LYS A 267 -1.88 -3.92 -4.10
N LEU A 268 -2.66 -3.42 -5.05
CA LEU A 268 -3.54 -2.28 -4.83
C LEU A 268 -4.58 -2.55 -3.73
N ALA A 269 -5.20 -3.73 -3.70
CA ALA A 269 -6.13 -4.10 -2.64
C ALA A 269 -5.48 -3.99 -1.25
N LYS A 270 -4.21 -4.37 -1.11
CA LYS A 270 -3.46 -4.27 0.15
C LYS A 270 -3.34 -2.82 0.63
N GLU A 271 -3.19 -1.83 -0.27
CA GLU A 271 -3.08 -0.41 0.10
C GLU A 271 -4.38 0.17 0.71
N TYR A 272 -5.52 -0.51 0.53
CA TYR A 272 -6.82 -0.12 1.08
C TYR A 272 -7.21 -0.90 2.35
N ILE A 273 -6.23 -1.47 3.06
CA ILE A 273 -6.46 -2.05 4.38
C ILE A 273 -6.59 -0.92 5.39
N THR A 274 -7.75 -0.84 6.05
CA THR A 274 -8.06 0.20 7.05
C THR A 274 -7.66 -0.20 8.46
N ASP A 275 -7.69 -1.49 8.77
CA ASP A 275 -7.27 -2.04 10.07
C ASP A 275 -6.29 -3.19 9.84
N GLU A 276 -5.04 -2.88 10.01
CA GLU A 276 -3.96 -3.81 9.70
C GLU A 276 -3.74 -4.89 10.79
N TYR A 277 -4.38 -4.77 11.95
CA TYR A 277 -4.27 -5.72 13.06
C TYR A 277 -5.48 -6.65 13.18
N LEU A 278 -6.69 -6.11 13.10
CA LEU A 278 -7.92 -6.91 13.22
C LEU A 278 -8.33 -7.53 11.87
N LYS A 279 -8.10 -6.78 10.77
CA LYS A 279 -8.42 -7.25 9.42
C LYS A 279 -7.28 -6.95 8.45
N PRO A 280 -6.14 -7.64 8.56
CA PRO A 280 -4.94 -7.38 7.77
C PRO A 280 -5.07 -7.85 6.31
N TYR A 281 -6.27 -7.85 5.75
CA TYR A 281 -6.49 -8.18 4.35
C TYR A 281 -7.62 -7.35 3.74
N THR A 282 -7.54 -7.14 2.45
CA THR A 282 -8.60 -6.52 1.65
C THR A 282 -8.75 -7.23 0.32
N VAL A 283 -10.00 -7.39 -0.13
CA VAL A 283 -10.34 -7.96 -1.44
C VAL A 283 -10.41 -6.84 -2.46
N PHE A 284 -9.73 -7.00 -3.59
CA PHE A 284 -9.78 -6.05 -4.70
C PHE A 284 -11.23 -5.84 -5.18
N LYS A 285 -11.59 -4.58 -5.38
CA LYS A 285 -12.84 -4.14 -5.99
C LYS A 285 -12.51 -3.25 -7.18
N ASN A 286 -13.28 -3.32 -8.25
CA ASN A 286 -12.99 -2.56 -9.49
C ASN A 286 -12.88 -1.04 -9.24
N ASN A 287 -13.68 -0.48 -8.34
CA ASN A 287 -13.60 0.93 -7.99
C ASN A 287 -12.30 1.36 -7.28
N MET A 288 -11.50 0.43 -6.76
CA MET A 288 -10.21 0.77 -6.14
C MET A 288 -9.20 1.32 -7.14
N GLN A 289 -9.28 0.85 -8.39
CA GLN A 289 -8.39 1.37 -9.43
C GLN A 289 -8.76 2.81 -9.80
N ASP A 290 -10.06 3.10 -9.89
CA ASP A 290 -10.54 4.45 -10.18
C ASP A 290 -10.18 5.40 -9.04
N ILE A 291 -10.40 4.98 -7.78
CA ILE A 291 -10.01 5.76 -6.59
C ILE A 291 -8.50 6.04 -6.59
N TYR A 292 -7.67 5.03 -6.91
CA TYR A 292 -6.22 5.21 -6.96
C TYR A 292 -5.77 6.21 -8.02
N VAL A 293 -6.41 6.18 -9.21
CA VAL A 293 -6.14 7.16 -10.27
C VAL A 293 -6.55 8.55 -9.81
N ASP A 294 -7.73 8.70 -9.21
CA ASP A 294 -8.21 9.98 -8.65
C ASP A 294 -7.27 10.51 -7.55
N GLU A 295 -6.80 9.64 -6.63
CA GLU A 295 -5.82 10.00 -5.59
C GLU A 295 -4.49 10.49 -6.20
N MET A 296 -4.00 9.82 -7.24
CA MET A 296 -2.76 10.23 -7.95
C MET A 296 -2.94 11.56 -8.68
N GLU A 297 -4.10 11.79 -9.30
CA GLU A 297 -4.44 13.06 -9.94
C GLU A 297 -4.46 14.20 -8.91
N ILE A 298 -5.14 13.99 -7.77
CA ILE A 298 -5.18 14.94 -6.65
C ILE A 298 -3.76 15.32 -6.20
N CYS A 299 -2.89 14.34 -5.97
CA CYS A 299 -1.50 14.60 -5.57
C CYS A 299 -0.72 15.38 -6.64
N SER A 300 -0.92 15.06 -7.92
CA SER A 300 -0.21 15.73 -9.01
C SER A 300 -0.63 17.18 -9.23
N GLU A 301 -1.86 17.54 -8.87
CA GLU A 301 -2.43 18.89 -9.03
C GLU A 301 -2.30 19.75 -7.77
N PHE A 302 -1.81 19.18 -6.65
CA PHE A 302 -1.78 19.84 -5.35
C PHE A 302 -0.92 21.11 -5.33
N GLU A 303 0.35 21.04 -5.77
CA GLU A 303 1.28 22.17 -5.77
C GLU A 303 0.75 23.32 -6.64
N ASP A 304 0.20 23.00 -7.80
CA ASP A 304 -0.44 23.97 -8.69
C ASP A 304 -1.66 24.59 -8.04
N GLY A 305 -2.47 23.82 -7.34
CA GLY A 305 -3.65 24.29 -6.61
C GLY A 305 -3.30 25.27 -5.49
N ILE A 306 -2.22 25.00 -4.73
CA ILE A 306 -1.68 25.96 -3.74
C ILE A 306 -1.23 27.26 -4.44
N ALA A 307 -0.45 27.15 -5.52
CA ALA A 307 0.07 28.31 -6.24
C ALA A 307 -1.04 29.18 -6.86
N LYS A 308 -2.14 28.57 -7.31
CA LYS A 308 -3.32 29.25 -7.88
C LYS A 308 -4.34 29.73 -6.83
N GLN A 309 -4.07 29.49 -5.54
CA GLN A 309 -5.00 29.82 -4.44
C GLN A 309 -6.38 29.12 -4.57
N GLU A 310 -6.39 27.91 -5.08
CA GLU A 310 -7.61 27.08 -5.20
C GLU A 310 -8.05 26.52 -3.84
N PHE A 311 -7.13 26.42 -2.88
CA PHE A 311 -7.42 26.05 -1.49
C PHE A 311 -7.87 27.29 -0.71
N GLN A 312 -9.05 27.21 -0.11
CA GLN A 312 -9.66 28.31 0.64
C GLN A 312 -9.94 27.87 2.06
N VAL A 313 -9.72 28.79 3.01
CA VAL A 313 -10.06 28.58 4.42
C VAL A 313 -11.52 28.97 4.65
N PHE A 314 -12.31 28.00 5.10
CA PHE A 314 -13.66 28.19 5.60
C PHE A 314 -13.61 28.15 7.13
N TYR A 315 -14.48 28.90 7.76
CA TYR A 315 -14.57 28.95 9.20
C TYR A 315 -15.93 28.39 9.65
N GLN A 316 -15.90 27.50 10.64
CA GLN A 316 -17.13 27.05 11.30
C GLN A 316 -17.16 27.59 12.72
N PRO A 317 -18.09 28.48 13.07
CA PRO A 317 -18.20 29.03 14.42
C PRO A 317 -18.53 27.96 15.46
N VAL A 318 -17.86 28.07 16.60
CA VAL A 318 -18.10 27.30 17.82
C VAL A 318 -18.75 28.24 18.83
N VAL A 319 -19.90 27.85 19.36
CA VAL A 319 -20.76 28.70 20.17
C VAL A 319 -20.66 28.30 21.64
N ASP A 320 -20.54 29.29 22.51
CA ASP A 320 -20.69 29.08 23.98
C ASP A 320 -22.10 28.58 24.29
N ALA A 321 -22.22 27.43 24.90
CA ALA A 321 -23.48 26.75 25.12
C ALA A 321 -24.43 27.54 26.01
N LYS A 322 -23.95 28.39 26.94
CA LYS A 322 -24.75 29.15 27.90
C LYS A 322 -25.25 30.46 27.29
N THR A 323 -24.36 31.19 26.59
CA THR A 323 -24.65 32.53 26.10
C THR A 323 -25.20 32.53 24.68
N GLY A 324 -24.93 31.49 23.89
CA GLY A 324 -25.26 31.42 22.48
C GLY A 324 -24.37 32.28 21.57
N LYS A 325 -23.28 32.88 22.11
CA LYS A 325 -22.35 33.71 21.35
C LYS A 325 -21.20 32.90 20.79
N ILE A 326 -20.63 33.39 19.70
CA ILE A 326 -19.44 32.79 19.10
C ILE A 326 -18.27 32.92 20.08
N ALA A 327 -17.68 31.77 20.47
CA ALA A 327 -16.54 31.68 21.39
C ALA A 327 -15.22 31.38 20.68
N SER A 328 -15.27 30.69 19.55
CA SER A 328 -14.14 30.37 18.70
C SER A 328 -14.62 29.92 17.31
N ALA A 329 -13.71 29.56 16.43
CA ALA A 329 -14.05 28.94 15.16
C ALA A 329 -13.04 27.83 14.80
N GLU A 330 -13.45 26.88 14.01
CA GLU A 330 -12.58 25.89 13.38
C GLU A 330 -12.31 26.29 11.93
N ALA A 331 -11.01 26.25 11.54
CA ALA A 331 -10.58 26.50 10.17
C ALA A 331 -10.61 25.18 9.38
N LEU A 332 -11.39 25.17 8.32
CA LEU A 332 -11.65 24.00 7.48
C LEU A 332 -11.24 24.30 6.05
N VAL A 333 -10.36 23.48 5.47
CA VAL A 333 -9.94 23.63 4.09
C VAL A 333 -11.05 23.25 3.11
N ARG A 334 -11.15 23.99 1.99
CA ARG A 334 -12.00 23.70 0.84
C ARG A 334 -11.20 23.87 -0.44
N TRP A 335 -11.28 22.92 -1.35
CA TRP A 335 -10.59 22.99 -2.64
C TRP A 335 -11.57 23.30 -3.76
N PHE A 336 -11.39 24.44 -4.41
CA PHE A 336 -12.16 24.88 -5.57
C PHE A 336 -11.28 24.83 -6.82
N HIS A 337 -11.19 23.65 -7.40
CA HIS A 337 -10.35 23.40 -8.55
C HIS A 337 -10.89 24.10 -9.80
N GLU A 338 -10.01 24.73 -10.61
CA GLU A 338 -10.38 25.54 -11.76
C GLU A 338 -11.31 24.80 -12.76
N THR A 339 -11.03 23.54 -13.04
CA THR A 339 -11.77 22.74 -14.04
C THR A 339 -12.72 21.70 -13.44
N LYS A 340 -12.41 21.14 -12.26
CA LYS A 340 -13.19 20.09 -11.60
C LYS A 340 -14.25 20.65 -10.64
N GLY A 341 -14.19 21.95 -10.33
CA GLY A 341 -15.06 22.59 -9.35
C GLY A 341 -14.71 22.22 -7.91
N PHE A 342 -15.73 22.05 -7.05
CA PHE A 342 -15.52 21.73 -5.65
C PHE A 342 -15.10 20.28 -5.46
N ILE A 343 -13.89 20.06 -4.93
CA ILE A 343 -13.39 18.75 -4.49
C ILE A 343 -13.58 18.68 -2.98
N SER A 344 -14.25 17.62 -2.51
CA SER A 344 -14.56 17.50 -1.08
C SER A 344 -13.31 17.13 -0.24
N PRO A 345 -13.20 17.60 1.02
CA PRO A 345 -12.12 17.20 1.93
C PRO A 345 -11.98 15.69 2.10
N GLY A 346 -13.11 14.98 2.13
CA GLY A 346 -13.12 13.51 2.20
C GLY A 346 -12.50 12.79 1.00
N GLN A 347 -12.34 13.49 -0.14
CA GLN A 347 -11.64 12.94 -1.31
C GLN A 347 -10.15 13.29 -1.30
N PHE A 348 -9.79 14.57 -1.06
CA PHE A 348 -8.40 15.00 -1.21
C PHE A 348 -7.53 14.81 0.04
N LEU A 349 -8.07 14.95 1.25
CA LEU A 349 -7.27 14.79 2.47
C LEU A 349 -6.62 13.40 2.58
N PRO A 350 -7.37 12.28 2.40
CA PRO A 350 -6.75 10.96 2.43
C PRO A 350 -5.71 10.74 1.32
N ALA A 351 -5.93 11.34 0.14
CA ALA A 351 -4.98 11.26 -0.98
C ALA A 351 -3.68 12.01 -0.65
N LEU A 352 -3.77 13.24 -0.12
CA LEU A 352 -2.62 14.04 0.27
C LEU A 352 -1.87 13.43 1.46
N GLU A 353 -2.57 12.81 2.41
CA GLU A 353 -1.97 12.08 3.51
C GLU A 353 -1.14 10.90 3.02
N LYS A 354 -1.71 10.03 2.16
CA LYS A 354 -0.98 8.92 1.52
C LYS A 354 0.17 9.40 0.64
N GLY A 355 -0.02 10.52 -0.06
CA GLY A 355 0.99 11.12 -0.93
C GLY A 355 2.11 11.85 -0.19
N GLY A 356 1.96 12.10 1.12
CA GLY A 356 2.93 12.82 1.94
C GLY A 356 2.85 14.35 1.82
N TYR A 357 1.77 14.90 1.22
CA TYR A 357 1.57 16.34 1.01
C TYR A 357 0.78 17.02 2.13
N ILE A 358 0.23 16.26 3.09
CA ILE A 358 -0.67 16.80 4.11
C ILE A 358 0.00 17.88 4.98
N SER A 359 1.27 17.69 5.36
CA SER A 359 2.01 18.69 6.16
C SER A 359 2.20 20.02 5.43
N GLU A 360 2.29 19.99 4.09
CA GLU A 360 2.38 21.22 3.30
C GLU A 360 1.03 21.96 3.27
N LEU A 361 -0.07 21.19 3.18
CA LEU A 361 -1.42 21.75 3.31
C LEU A 361 -1.66 22.33 4.70
N ASP A 362 -1.28 21.63 5.76
CA ASP A 362 -1.44 22.08 7.14
C ASP A 362 -0.62 23.36 7.39
N ARG A 363 0.60 23.44 6.85
CA ARG A 363 1.42 24.67 6.86
C ARG A 363 0.73 25.82 6.13
N TYR A 364 0.12 25.56 4.98
CA TYR A 364 -0.68 26.55 4.25
C TYR A 364 -1.84 27.06 5.10
N MET A 365 -2.62 26.14 5.71
CA MET A 365 -3.76 26.48 6.54
C MET A 365 -3.38 27.32 7.77
N VAL A 366 -2.32 26.92 8.48
CA VAL A 366 -1.81 27.69 9.65
C VAL A 366 -1.39 29.09 9.23
N ARG A 367 -0.69 29.24 8.09
CA ARG A 367 -0.27 30.55 7.58
C ARG A 367 -1.47 31.46 7.29
N GLU A 368 -2.45 30.97 6.56
CA GLU A 368 -3.66 31.74 6.19
C GLU A 368 -4.42 32.22 7.45
N VAL A 369 -4.52 31.35 8.47
CA VAL A 369 -5.17 31.69 9.74
C VAL A 369 -4.37 32.73 10.51
N ILE A 370 -3.05 32.61 10.60
CA ILE A 370 -2.17 33.61 11.26
C ILE A 370 -2.31 34.95 10.55
N GLU A 371 -2.22 34.98 9.22
CA GLU A 371 -2.36 36.22 8.43
C GLU A 371 -3.70 36.92 8.66
N CYS A 372 -4.79 36.13 8.69
CA CYS A 372 -6.13 36.63 9.01
C CYS A 372 -6.19 37.27 10.41
N LEU A 373 -5.70 36.57 11.44
CA LEU A 373 -5.69 37.07 12.82
C LEU A 373 -4.83 38.33 12.99
N GLU A 374 -3.64 38.35 12.38
CA GLU A 374 -2.75 39.54 12.39
C GLU A 374 -3.39 40.75 11.71
N GLN A 375 -4.06 40.54 10.58
CA GLN A 375 -4.75 41.63 9.89
C GLN A 375 -5.86 42.20 10.77
N ARG A 376 -6.69 41.35 11.38
CA ARG A 376 -7.75 41.78 12.30
C ARG A 376 -7.21 42.60 13.46
N ARG A 377 -6.08 42.20 14.03
CA ARG A 377 -5.42 42.91 15.09
C ARG A 377 -4.95 44.30 14.63
N LYS A 378 -4.23 44.37 13.48
CA LYS A 378 -3.73 45.65 12.92
C LYS A 378 -4.88 46.64 12.69
N GLU A 379 -6.05 46.12 12.33
CA GLU A 379 -7.26 46.90 12.10
C GLU A 379 -8.08 47.15 13.39
N SER A 380 -7.65 46.62 14.54
CA SER A 380 -8.37 46.70 15.83
C SER A 380 -9.81 46.20 15.74
N ARG A 381 -10.06 45.16 14.94
CA ARG A 381 -11.36 44.52 14.72
C ARG A 381 -11.57 43.32 15.63
N PRO A 382 -12.82 42.98 15.94
CA PRO A 382 -13.11 41.79 16.76
C PRO A 382 -12.53 40.50 16.13
N ALA A 383 -11.90 39.68 16.95
CA ALA A 383 -11.40 38.37 16.57
C ALA A 383 -11.72 37.35 17.68
N VAL A 384 -11.83 36.09 17.33
CA VAL A 384 -12.00 34.98 18.26
C VAL A 384 -10.90 33.94 18.00
N PRO A 385 -10.57 33.09 18.98
CA PRO A 385 -9.63 31.99 18.76
C PRO A 385 -10.05 31.10 17.61
N VAL A 386 -9.07 30.66 16.80
CA VAL A 386 -9.28 29.78 15.67
C VAL A 386 -8.48 28.50 15.87
N SER A 387 -9.10 27.35 15.71
CA SER A 387 -8.43 26.06 15.70
C SER A 387 -8.12 25.58 14.28
N VAL A 388 -6.96 24.94 14.13
CA VAL A 388 -6.47 24.35 12.87
C VAL A 388 -6.08 22.91 13.13
N ASN A 389 -6.46 22.02 12.23
CA ASN A 389 -6.08 20.62 12.28
C ASN A 389 -4.60 20.43 11.99
N LEU A 390 -3.94 19.54 12.73
CA LEU A 390 -2.60 19.04 12.49
C LEU A 390 -2.62 17.52 12.27
N SER A 391 -1.92 17.10 11.24
CA SER A 391 -1.76 15.68 10.96
C SER A 391 -0.66 15.04 11.82
N TRP A 392 -0.68 13.72 11.96
CA TRP A 392 0.39 12.99 12.63
C TRP A 392 1.75 13.17 11.94
N MET A 393 1.78 13.45 10.62
CA MET A 393 3.00 13.68 9.84
C MET A 393 3.73 14.96 10.26
N ASP A 394 3.00 15.98 10.73
CA ASP A 394 3.59 17.25 11.18
C ASP A 394 4.52 17.06 12.36
N PHE A 395 4.25 16.04 13.19
CA PHE A 395 5.08 15.70 14.34
C PHE A 395 6.41 15.02 13.98
N TYR A 396 6.58 14.60 12.74
CA TYR A 396 7.86 14.10 12.21
C TYR A 396 8.67 15.17 11.47
N ASP A 397 8.10 16.34 11.23
CA ASP A 397 8.79 17.50 10.61
C ASP A 397 9.19 18.53 11.67
N GLU A 398 10.43 18.42 12.18
CA GLU A 398 10.97 19.39 13.15
C GLU A 398 10.92 20.84 12.62
N ASN A 399 11.12 21.04 11.32
CA ASN A 399 11.07 22.38 10.71
C ASN A 399 9.64 22.96 10.72
N MET A 400 8.63 22.11 10.54
CA MET A 400 7.21 22.50 10.62
C MET A 400 6.89 23.04 12.01
N LEU A 401 7.31 22.37 13.05
CA LEU A 401 7.02 22.74 14.43
C LEU A 401 7.80 23.99 14.87
N GLU A 402 9.09 24.09 14.52
CA GLU A 402 9.85 25.32 14.75
C GLU A 402 9.25 26.52 14.02
N TRP A 403 8.74 26.29 12.81
CA TRP A 403 8.06 27.33 12.05
C TRP A 403 6.74 27.76 12.72
N ILE A 404 5.91 26.84 13.20
CA ILE A 404 4.69 27.15 13.98
C ILE A 404 5.06 27.97 15.22
N VAL A 405 6.03 27.51 16.00
CA VAL A 405 6.47 28.20 17.23
C VAL A 405 7.01 29.61 16.92
N SER A 406 7.78 29.78 15.85
CA SER A 406 8.26 31.09 15.44
C SER A 406 7.11 32.02 15.04
N GLY A 407 6.09 31.53 14.37
CA GLY A 407 4.88 32.27 14.04
C GLY A 407 4.10 32.69 15.29
N LEU A 408 3.96 31.82 16.28
CA LEU A 408 3.33 32.14 17.56
C LEU A 408 4.08 33.25 18.33
N GLN A 409 5.40 33.24 18.29
CA GLN A 409 6.23 34.23 18.99
C GLN A 409 6.20 35.63 18.34
N CYS A 410 6.01 35.75 17.03
CA CYS A 410 5.90 37.01 16.30
C CYS A 410 4.65 37.81 16.68
N GLY A 411 3.60 37.17 17.14
CA GLY A 411 2.31 37.80 17.45
C GLY A 411 2.19 38.47 18.80
N GLY A 412 3.02 38.15 19.79
CA GLY A 412 2.95 38.66 21.16
C GLY A 412 2.02 37.84 22.08
N LYS A 413 2.09 38.05 23.40
CA LYS A 413 1.47 37.13 24.39
C LYS A 413 -0.05 36.95 24.30
N GLU A 414 -0.81 37.90 23.75
CA GLU A 414 -2.27 37.77 23.61
C GLU A 414 -2.66 36.98 22.36
N GLU A 415 -1.84 37.04 21.32
CA GLU A 415 -2.08 36.37 20.04
C GLU A 415 -1.70 34.88 20.09
N GLU A 416 -0.72 34.51 20.90
CA GLU A 416 -0.37 33.11 21.20
C GLU A 416 -1.58 32.29 21.67
N LYS A 417 -2.61 32.95 22.22
CA LYS A 417 -3.85 32.31 22.68
C LYS A 417 -4.96 32.24 21.63
N MET A 418 -4.78 32.91 20.48
CA MET A 418 -5.80 33.04 19.44
C MET A 418 -5.75 31.88 18.43
N ILE A 419 -4.62 31.20 18.30
CA ILE A 419 -4.52 29.99 17.48
C ILE A 419 -4.54 28.75 18.38
N ARG A 420 -5.21 27.71 17.93
CA ARG A 420 -5.35 26.42 18.63
C ARG A 420 -5.08 25.30 17.62
N PHE A 421 -4.62 24.16 18.09
CA PHE A 421 -4.33 23.03 17.24
C PHE A 421 -5.19 21.83 17.63
N GLU A 422 -5.83 21.24 16.61
CA GLU A 422 -6.65 20.05 16.76
C GLU A 422 -5.88 18.83 16.32
N ILE A 423 -5.87 17.78 17.12
CA ILE A 423 -5.17 16.53 16.85
C ILE A 423 -6.15 15.40 17.13
N THR A 424 -6.35 14.54 16.14
CA THR A 424 -7.26 13.41 16.27
C THR A 424 -6.70 12.31 17.18
N GLU A 425 -7.58 11.54 17.80
CA GLU A 425 -7.21 10.37 18.60
C GLU A 425 -6.31 9.39 17.81
N THR A 426 -6.63 9.17 16.54
CA THR A 426 -5.87 8.27 15.65
C THR A 426 -4.46 8.80 15.37
N SER A 427 -4.32 10.12 15.16
CA SER A 427 -3.02 10.77 14.95
C SER A 427 -2.13 10.61 16.18
N LEU A 428 -2.66 10.79 17.38
CA LEU A 428 -1.91 10.60 18.63
C LEU A 428 -1.47 9.15 18.85
N ALA A 429 -2.31 8.18 18.51
CA ALA A 429 -1.94 6.77 18.61
C ALA A 429 -0.78 6.37 17.67
N ALA A 430 -0.64 7.06 16.55
CA ALA A 430 0.45 6.88 15.60
C ALA A 430 1.77 7.52 16.07
N ILE A 431 1.71 8.49 17.00
CA ILE A 431 2.84 9.26 17.51
C ILE A 431 3.50 8.49 18.67
N GLY A 432 4.77 8.05 18.52
CA GLY A 432 5.55 7.38 19.58
C GLY A 432 6.05 8.35 20.68
N GLU A 433 6.69 7.82 21.74
CA GLU A 433 7.15 8.58 22.92
C GLU A 433 8.00 9.83 22.61
N ASN A 434 8.72 9.87 21.51
CA ASN A 434 9.56 11.01 21.14
C ASN A 434 8.75 12.27 20.78
N HIS A 435 7.50 12.13 20.40
CA HIS A 435 6.65 13.22 19.92
C HIS A 435 5.86 13.89 21.06
N THR A 436 5.78 13.26 22.22
CA THR A 436 5.26 13.88 23.45
C THR A 436 5.98 15.20 23.76
N ARG A 437 7.30 15.24 23.49
CA ARG A 437 8.11 16.47 23.66
C ARG A 437 7.66 17.60 22.76
N MET A 438 7.19 17.29 21.57
CA MET A 438 6.75 18.29 20.59
C MET A 438 5.43 18.92 20.98
N LEU A 439 4.47 18.12 21.48
CA LEU A 439 3.24 18.66 22.06
C LEU A 439 3.52 19.56 23.25
N MET A 440 4.42 19.14 24.15
CA MET A 440 4.87 19.98 25.27
C MET A 440 5.50 21.27 24.79
N HIS A 441 6.35 21.21 23.74
CA HIS A 441 7.02 22.38 23.18
C HIS A 441 6.02 23.39 22.59
N LEU A 442 5.00 22.95 21.86
CA LEU A 442 3.91 23.81 21.39
C LEU A 442 3.19 24.48 22.55
N ARG A 443 2.86 23.74 23.62
CA ARG A 443 2.18 24.28 24.81
C ARG A 443 3.06 25.27 25.59
N GLU A 444 4.34 24.98 25.79
CA GLU A 444 5.30 25.86 26.45
C GLU A 444 5.42 27.21 25.73
N ASN A 445 5.20 27.21 24.39
CA ASN A 445 5.16 28.42 23.57
C ASN A 445 3.77 29.04 23.45
N GLY A 446 2.80 28.59 24.26
CA GLY A 446 1.49 29.22 24.43
C GLY A 446 0.38 28.67 23.54
N ALA A 447 0.65 27.66 22.69
CA ALA A 447 -0.36 27.01 21.89
C ALA A 447 -1.36 26.22 22.78
N LYS A 448 -2.62 26.23 22.40
CA LYS A 448 -3.67 25.38 23.01
C LYS A 448 -3.91 24.18 22.14
N ILE A 449 -3.95 23.01 22.77
CA ILE A 449 -4.13 21.73 22.09
C ILE A 449 -5.53 21.18 22.37
N LEU A 450 -6.23 20.80 21.32
CA LEU A 450 -7.53 20.15 21.34
C LEU A 450 -7.37 18.68 20.94
N LEU A 451 -8.03 17.81 21.68
CA LEU A 451 -8.18 16.41 21.26
C LEU A 451 -9.47 16.28 20.46
N ASP A 452 -9.33 15.89 19.20
CA ASP A 452 -10.45 15.75 18.27
C ASP A 452 -10.94 14.30 18.13
N ASP A 453 -12.18 14.11 17.67
CA ASP A 453 -12.83 12.82 17.45
C ASP A 453 -12.86 11.91 18.69
N PHE A 454 -12.96 12.48 19.90
CA PHE A 454 -12.91 11.71 21.14
C PHE A 454 -14.04 10.68 21.24
N GLY A 455 -13.61 9.42 21.42
CA GLY A 455 -14.49 8.27 21.55
C GLY A 455 -14.78 7.53 20.25
N SER A 456 -14.19 7.94 19.15
CA SER A 456 -14.24 7.18 17.88
C SER A 456 -13.28 5.98 17.86
N GLY A 457 -12.25 5.96 18.73
CA GLY A 457 -11.17 4.97 18.81
C GLY A 457 -11.16 4.12 20.09
N TYR A 458 -10.18 3.21 20.18
CA TYR A 458 -10.06 2.24 21.29
C TYR A 458 -9.20 2.71 22.48
N SER A 459 -8.54 3.86 22.42
CA SER A 459 -7.45 4.23 23.36
C SER A 459 -7.68 5.52 24.14
N SER A 460 -8.82 6.17 24.02
CA SER A 460 -9.14 7.54 24.47
C SER A 460 -8.75 7.88 25.92
N PHE A 461 -8.97 6.98 26.88
CA PHE A 461 -8.70 7.27 28.30
C PHE A 461 -7.21 7.28 28.65
N GLY A 462 -6.40 6.43 28.02
CA GLY A 462 -4.95 6.42 28.22
C GLY A 462 -4.31 7.74 27.80
N MET A 463 -4.77 8.32 26.70
CA MET A 463 -4.27 9.59 26.19
C MET A 463 -4.57 10.76 27.14
N LEU A 464 -5.72 10.78 27.80
CA LEU A 464 -6.05 11.79 28.80
C LEU A 464 -5.20 11.68 30.08
N GLN A 465 -4.60 10.51 30.33
CA GLN A 465 -3.65 10.30 31.43
C GLN A 465 -2.24 10.79 31.06
N ASP A 466 -1.84 10.56 29.80
CA ASP A 466 -0.46 10.78 29.35
C ASP A 466 -0.22 12.20 28.82
N TYR A 467 -1.30 12.88 28.35
CA TYR A 467 -1.21 14.21 27.73
C TYR A 467 -2.20 15.19 28.37
N ASP A 468 -1.77 16.43 28.50
CA ASP A 468 -2.62 17.52 28.93
C ASP A 468 -3.30 18.21 27.75
N PHE A 469 -4.61 18.18 27.66
CA PHE A 469 -5.40 18.89 26.67
C PHE A 469 -6.13 20.08 27.29
N ASP A 470 -6.31 21.15 26.49
CA ASP A 470 -7.10 22.31 26.92
C ASP A 470 -8.58 22.13 26.64
N ILE A 471 -8.92 21.43 25.55
CA ILE A 471 -10.29 21.21 25.08
C ILE A 471 -10.40 19.79 24.53
N LEU A 472 -11.56 19.19 24.76
CA LEU A 472 -11.95 17.89 24.21
C LEU A 472 -13.12 18.08 23.26
N LYS A 473 -12.99 17.63 22.00
CA LYS A 473 -14.08 17.64 21.01
C LYS A 473 -14.75 16.26 20.99
N ILE A 474 -16.03 16.23 21.24
CA ILE A 474 -16.83 15.00 21.27
C ILE A 474 -17.28 14.69 19.85
N ASP A 475 -16.96 13.51 19.36
CA ASP A 475 -17.32 13.05 18.02
C ASP A 475 -18.82 13.12 17.74
N ILE A 476 -19.16 13.51 16.52
CA ILE A 476 -20.52 13.69 16.01
C ILE A 476 -21.42 12.45 16.23
N SER A 477 -20.86 11.23 16.26
CA SER A 477 -21.62 10.00 16.45
C SER A 477 -22.34 9.94 17.80
N PHE A 478 -21.77 10.54 18.85
CA PHE A 478 -22.40 10.65 20.16
C PHE A 478 -23.56 11.64 20.12
N VAL A 479 -23.36 12.81 19.52
CA VAL A 479 -24.36 13.88 19.46
C VAL A 479 -25.55 13.48 18.60
N ARG A 480 -25.34 12.80 17.48
CA ARG A 480 -26.42 12.29 16.60
C ARG A 480 -27.33 11.27 17.28
N ASN A 481 -26.85 10.58 18.31
CA ASN A 481 -27.63 9.58 19.03
C ASN A 481 -28.43 10.14 20.24
N ILE A 482 -28.35 11.45 20.50
CA ILE A 482 -29.20 12.13 21.51
C ILE A 482 -30.66 12.04 21.05
N GLY A 483 -31.55 11.65 21.96
CA GLY A 483 -32.97 11.40 21.67
C GLY A 483 -33.26 10.02 21.06
N VAL A 484 -32.22 9.29 20.60
CA VAL A 484 -32.35 7.97 19.95
C VAL A 484 -31.89 6.84 20.87
N ASN A 485 -30.75 7.00 21.54
CA ASN A 485 -30.13 5.94 22.34
C ASN A 485 -29.76 6.43 23.75
N LYS A 486 -30.57 6.01 24.74
CA LYS A 486 -30.35 6.35 26.16
C LYS A 486 -29.01 5.92 26.72
N LYS A 487 -28.40 4.86 26.17
CA LYS A 487 -27.08 4.39 26.59
C LYS A 487 -26.00 5.37 26.18
N THR A 488 -26.08 5.87 24.92
CA THR A 488 -25.18 6.91 24.39
C THR A 488 -25.32 8.21 25.19
N GLU A 489 -26.56 8.62 25.57
CA GLU A 489 -26.78 9.78 26.43
C GLU A 489 -26.11 9.63 27.79
N SER A 490 -26.18 8.43 28.40
CA SER A 490 -25.54 8.17 29.69
C SER A 490 -24.00 8.21 29.58
N ILE A 491 -23.44 7.71 28.47
CA ILE A 491 -22.02 7.80 28.20
C ILE A 491 -21.60 9.27 28.00
N LEU A 492 -22.38 10.03 27.25
CA LEU A 492 -22.10 11.44 26.99
C LEU A 492 -22.08 12.28 28.28
N ARG A 493 -23.04 12.05 29.20
CA ARG A 493 -23.02 12.68 30.53
C ARG A 493 -21.74 12.33 31.30
N ALA A 494 -21.36 11.06 31.30
CA ALA A 494 -20.13 10.62 31.97
C ALA A 494 -18.86 11.26 31.38
N ILE A 495 -18.80 11.44 30.06
CA ILE A 495 -17.71 12.13 29.40
C ILE A 495 -17.64 13.60 29.82
N ILE A 496 -18.78 14.30 29.84
CA ILE A 496 -18.88 15.71 30.27
C ILE A 496 -18.39 15.86 31.70
N ASP A 497 -18.91 15.03 32.62
CA ASP A 497 -18.52 15.06 34.04
C ASP A 497 -17.02 14.77 34.23
N MET A 498 -16.50 13.79 33.54
CA MET A 498 -15.07 13.42 33.57
C MET A 498 -14.17 14.58 33.12
N ALA A 499 -14.47 15.17 31.97
CA ALA A 499 -13.67 16.27 31.44
C ALA A 499 -13.62 17.46 32.38
N HIS A 500 -14.75 17.83 33.00
CA HIS A 500 -14.83 18.87 34.02
C HIS A 500 -14.00 18.56 35.27
N GLN A 501 -14.01 17.27 35.73
CA GLN A 501 -13.17 16.84 36.85
C GLN A 501 -11.67 16.97 36.55
N LEU A 502 -11.28 16.77 35.25
CA LEU A 502 -9.91 16.95 34.77
C LEU A 502 -9.55 18.41 34.45
N GLY A 503 -10.53 19.35 34.56
CA GLY A 503 -10.32 20.76 34.21
C GLY A 503 -10.26 21.03 32.68
N ILE A 504 -10.73 20.08 31.88
CA ILE A 504 -10.77 20.16 30.41
C ILE A 504 -12.12 20.69 29.96
N ARG A 505 -12.14 21.65 29.03
CA ARG A 505 -13.39 22.14 28.43
C ARG A 505 -13.83 21.24 27.29
N LEU A 506 -15.14 21.28 26.98
CA LEU A 506 -15.76 20.42 25.98
C LEU A 506 -16.37 21.20 24.82
N VAL A 507 -16.15 20.69 23.60
CA VAL A 507 -16.91 21.05 22.40
C VAL A 507 -17.71 19.82 21.96
N ALA A 508 -19.02 19.94 21.82
CA ALA A 508 -19.86 18.92 21.22
C ALA A 508 -20.07 19.22 19.74
N GLU A 509 -19.70 18.26 18.88
CA GLU A 509 -19.75 18.41 17.43
C GLU A 509 -21.04 17.90 16.80
N GLY A 510 -21.42 18.49 15.66
CA GLY A 510 -22.49 18.00 14.82
C GLY A 510 -23.88 18.15 15.39
N ALA A 511 -24.12 19.14 16.27
CA ALA A 511 -25.47 19.47 16.73
C ALA A 511 -26.31 20.05 15.59
N GLU A 512 -27.43 19.38 15.25
CA GLU A 512 -28.31 19.75 14.15
C GLU A 512 -29.73 20.11 14.60
N THR A 513 -30.13 19.69 15.82
CA THR A 513 -31.48 19.89 16.33
C THR A 513 -31.51 20.62 17.65
N GLU A 514 -32.66 21.27 17.94
CA GLU A 514 -32.90 21.94 19.24
C GLU A 514 -32.85 20.97 20.42
N GLU A 515 -33.30 19.71 20.24
CA GLU A 515 -33.26 18.68 21.27
C GLU A 515 -31.83 18.33 21.69
N GLN A 516 -30.93 18.21 20.68
CA GLN A 516 -29.51 17.96 20.94
C GLN A 516 -28.87 19.13 21.70
N VAL A 517 -29.14 20.36 21.26
CA VAL A 517 -28.60 21.57 21.90
C VAL A 517 -29.12 21.70 23.34
N ALA A 518 -30.41 21.47 23.57
CA ALA A 518 -31.01 21.49 24.91
C ALA A 518 -30.36 20.46 25.84
N PHE A 519 -30.22 19.21 25.36
CA PHE A 519 -29.54 18.14 26.11
C PHE A 519 -28.11 18.53 26.49
N LEU A 520 -27.30 19.03 25.54
CA LEU A 520 -25.92 19.43 25.80
C LEU A 520 -25.81 20.56 26.83
N ARG A 521 -26.70 21.57 26.74
CA ARG A 521 -26.78 22.67 27.71
C ARG A 521 -27.14 22.21 29.10
N GLU A 522 -28.19 21.37 29.23
CA GLU A 522 -28.67 20.84 30.50
C GLU A 522 -27.62 19.98 31.21
N ASN A 523 -26.77 19.30 30.44
CA ASN A 523 -25.69 18.47 30.98
C ASN A 523 -24.35 19.21 31.11
N GLY A 524 -24.32 20.53 30.90
CA GLY A 524 -23.17 21.38 31.19
C GLY A 524 -22.07 21.40 30.14
N CYS A 525 -22.34 21.00 28.91
CA CYS A 525 -21.37 21.15 27.83
C CYS A 525 -20.94 22.63 27.68
N ASP A 526 -19.64 22.91 27.49
CA ASP A 526 -19.13 24.28 27.44
C ASP A 526 -19.43 24.93 26.09
N TYR A 527 -19.14 24.21 24.98
CA TYR A 527 -19.24 24.73 23.63
C TYR A 527 -19.98 23.76 22.73
N ILE A 528 -20.64 24.30 21.71
CA ILE A 528 -21.40 23.53 20.72
C ILE A 528 -21.00 23.98 19.32
N GLN A 529 -20.70 23.03 18.46
CA GLN A 529 -20.43 23.22 17.03
C GLN A 529 -21.42 22.38 16.21
N GLY A 530 -22.06 22.97 15.21
CA GLY A 530 -22.97 22.21 14.37
C GLY A 530 -23.90 23.06 13.53
N TYR A 531 -24.59 22.41 12.60
CA TYR A 531 -25.47 23.06 11.61
C TYR A 531 -26.70 23.69 12.22
N TYR A 532 -27.02 23.38 13.48
CA TYR A 532 -28.07 24.08 14.21
C TYR A 532 -27.76 25.59 14.36
N TYR A 533 -26.49 25.95 14.57
CA TYR A 533 -26.04 27.31 14.67
C TYR A 533 -25.47 27.82 13.34
N TYR A 534 -24.37 27.21 12.89
CA TYR A 534 -23.64 27.66 11.72
C TYR A 534 -23.07 26.49 10.93
N LYS A 535 -23.12 26.61 9.61
CA LYS A 535 -22.37 25.78 8.68
C LYS A 535 -20.98 26.39 8.47
N PRO A 536 -19.98 25.61 8.00
CA PRO A 536 -18.74 26.19 7.51
C PRO A 536 -19.01 27.26 6.45
N MET A 537 -18.43 28.44 6.60
CA MET A 537 -18.65 29.58 5.72
C MET A 537 -17.31 30.18 5.26
N PRO A 538 -17.26 30.90 4.12
CA PRO A 538 -16.08 31.60 3.66
C PRO A 538 -15.62 32.66 4.67
N GLN A 539 -14.31 32.96 4.67
CA GLN A 539 -13.69 33.93 5.58
C GLN A 539 -14.45 35.28 5.63
N ALA A 540 -14.84 35.83 4.48
CA ALA A 540 -15.52 37.12 4.42
C ALA A 540 -16.86 37.13 5.19
N GLU A 541 -17.64 36.06 5.06
CA GLU A 541 -18.92 35.89 5.76
C GLU A 541 -18.71 35.71 7.26
N PHE A 542 -17.72 34.90 7.66
CA PHE A 542 -17.35 34.73 9.07
C PHE A 542 -16.92 36.03 9.72
N LEU A 543 -16.06 36.82 9.06
CA LEU A 543 -15.60 38.08 9.59
C LEU A 543 -16.72 39.12 9.75
N GLN A 544 -17.67 39.14 8.81
CA GLN A 544 -18.88 39.98 8.94
C GLN A 544 -19.73 39.57 10.15
N LEU A 545 -19.88 38.28 10.37
CA LEU A 545 -20.64 37.73 11.49
C LEU A 545 -20.06 38.17 12.86
N LEU A 546 -18.72 38.22 12.98
CA LEU A 546 -18.03 38.72 14.17
C LEU A 546 -18.27 40.22 14.39
N GLU A 547 -18.36 41.02 13.33
CA GLU A 547 -18.64 42.46 13.43
C GLU A 547 -20.08 42.76 13.89
N GLU A 548 -21.02 41.90 13.55
CA GLU A 548 -22.41 41.99 14.02
C GLU A 548 -22.56 41.66 15.51
N GLY A 549 -21.53 41.17 16.19
CA GLY A 549 -21.51 40.86 17.63
C GLY A 549 -22.34 39.64 18.02
N LYS A 550 -22.58 38.75 17.07
CA LYS A 550 -23.34 37.50 17.26
C LYS A 550 -22.55 36.44 17.98
#